data_bbbe0c6fc363339815a486da116c9a48
#
_entry.id   bbbe0c6fc363339815a486da116c9a48
#
_cell.length_a   1.000
_cell.length_b   1.000
_cell.length_c   1.000
_cell.angle_alpha   90.00
_cell.angle_beta   90.00
_cell.angle_gamma   90.00
#
_symmetry.space_group_name_H-M   'P 1'
#
loop_
_entity.id
_entity.type
_entity.pdbx_description
1 polymer ?
#
loop_
_entity_poly.entity_id
_entity_poly.type
_entity_poly.pdbx_seq_one_letter_code
_entity_poly.pdbx_strand_id
1 'polypeptide(L)'
;MLLIYGLIVVEFRDYALAGLIMAPIPLTLIGIIPGHWIMGTEFTATSMIGLIALGGIIVHVSILIVEFVKNEVAAGKDIVEAAVHAAKTRMRPIFITSLTLMAGAMAILQDPIFNGMAVTLLFGTGVATLFTLIVIPMGCISAESRFIKHRDVVAQRARDADKVAESEASA
;
A
#
# COMPACT_ATOMS: atom_id res chain seq x y z
N MET A 1 2.03 -6.09 -13.29
CA MET A 1 2.37 -4.76 -12.76
C MET A 1 1.69 -3.60 -13.50
N LEU A 2 1.77 -3.51 -14.84
CA LEU A 2 1.11 -2.45 -15.61
C LEU A 2 -0.42 -2.42 -15.42
N LEU A 3 -1.07 -3.58 -15.36
CA LEU A 3 -2.50 -3.69 -15.15
C LEU A 3 -2.90 -3.19 -13.74
N ILE A 4 -2.11 -3.54 -12.72
CA ILE A 4 -2.30 -3.05 -11.35
C ILE A 4 -2.13 -1.53 -11.29
N TYR A 5 -1.10 -0.99 -11.93
CA TYR A 5 -0.89 0.46 -12.04
C TYR A 5 -2.08 1.16 -12.68
N GLY A 6 -2.56 0.65 -13.81
CA GLY A 6 -3.73 1.20 -14.49
C GLY A 6 -4.98 1.20 -13.62
N LEU A 7 -5.21 0.10 -12.87
CA LEU A 7 -6.33 0.00 -11.94
C LEU A 7 -6.25 1.04 -10.82
N ILE A 8 -5.07 1.22 -10.23
CA ILE A 8 -4.83 2.22 -9.17
C ILE A 8 -5.04 3.64 -9.70
N VAL A 9 -4.57 3.92 -10.92
CA VAL A 9 -4.78 5.23 -11.57
C VAL A 9 -6.28 5.51 -11.77
N VAL A 10 -7.06 4.52 -12.18
CA VAL A 10 -8.51 4.65 -12.34
C VAL A 10 -9.19 4.90 -11.00
N GLU A 11 -8.78 4.18 -9.94
CA GLU A 11 -9.35 4.30 -8.60
C GLU A 11 -9.07 5.67 -7.97
N PHE A 12 -7.82 6.10 -7.98
CA PHE A 12 -7.41 7.35 -7.33
C PHE A 12 -7.49 8.57 -8.25
N ARG A 13 -7.64 8.38 -9.56
CA ARG A 13 -7.61 9.42 -10.60
C ARG A 13 -6.37 10.33 -10.52
N ASP A 14 -5.27 9.80 -10.01
CA ASP A 14 -4.00 10.51 -9.83
C ASP A 14 -2.81 9.59 -10.09
N TYR A 15 -2.01 9.95 -11.10
CA TYR A 15 -0.82 9.20 -11.51
C TYR A 15 0.28 9.18 -10.43
N ALA A 16 0.40 10.26 -9.66
CA ALA A 16 1.44 10.32 -8.63
C ALA A 16 1.10 9.50 -7.40
N LEU A 17 -0.17 9.44 -6.99
CA LEU A 17 -0.62 8.54 -5.92
C LEU A 17 -0.45 7.08 -6.32
N ALA A 18 -0.75 6.74 -7.58
CA ALA A 18 -0.51 5.40 -8.10
C ALA A 18 1.00 5.03 -8.07
N GLY A 19 1.87 5.96 -8.46
CA GLY A 19 3.32 5.79 -8.38
C GLY A 19 3.80 5.61 -6.94
N LEU A 20 3.28 6.40 -6.00
CA LEU A 20 3.58 6.29 -4.58
C LEU A 20 3.19 4.92 -3.99
N ILE A 21 2.00 4.43 -4.34
CA ILE A 21 1.51 3.12 -3.89
C ILE A 21 2.38 1.98 -4.39
N MET A 22 2.94 2.11 -5.59
CA MET A 22 3.82 1.09 -6.17
C MET A 22 5.31 1.27 -5.78
N ALA A 23 5.71 2.40 -5.22
CA ALA A 23 7.09 2.69 -4.85
C ALA A 23 7.73 1.64 -3.90
N PRO A 24 7.03 1.03 -2.94
CA PRO A 24 7.61 -0.01 -2.10
C PRO A 24 8.00 -1.30 -2.86
N ILE A 25 7.39 -1.59 -4.02
CA ILE A 25 7.65 -2.85 -4.75
C ILE A 25 9.12 -2.99 -5.17
N PRO A 26 9.75 -2.04 -5.89
CA PRO A 26 11.16 -2.16 -6.22
C PRO A 26 12.08 -2.14 -4.97
N LEU A 27 11.66 -1.48 -3.89
CA LEU A 27 12.43 -1.48 -2.65
C LEU A 27 12.47 -2.87 -1.97
N THR A 28 11.49 -3.74 -2.24
CA THR A 28 11.52 -5.11 -1.68
C THR A 28 12.68 -5.94 -2.20
N LEU A 29 13.22 -5.63 -3.37
CA LEU A 29 14.41 -6.30 -3.90
C LEU A 29 15.61 -6.16 -2.96
N ILE A 30 15.69 -5.07 -2.20
CA ILE A 30 16.72 -4.84 -1.18
C ILE A 30 16.66 -5.92 -0.08
N GLY A 31 15.49 -6.50 0.19
CA GLY A 31 15.36 -7.61 1.12
C GLY A 31 15.46 -8.98 0.47
N ILE A 32 14.92 -9.11 -0.74
CA ILE A 32 14.86 -10.39 -1.46
C ILE A 32 16.26 -10.87 -1.87
N ILE A 33 17.08 -10.00 -2.42
CA ILE A 33 18.42 -10.38 -2.92
C ILE A 33 19.32 -10.85 -1.77
N PRO A 34 19.48 -10.10 -0.66
CA PRO A 34 20.25 -10.60 0.48
C PRO A 34 19.63 -11.85 1.11
N GLY A 35 18.29 -11.97 1.11
CA GLY A 35 17.59 -13.15 1.61
C GLY A 35 18.00 -14.43 0.88
N HIS A 36 18.04 -14.39 -0.46
CA HIS A 36 18.51 -15.51 -1.28
C HIS A 36 19.99 -15.83 -1.02
N TRP A 37 20.80 -14.80 -0.85
CA TRP A 37 22.22 -14.98 -0.55
C TRP A 37 22.47 -15.63 0.81
N ILE A 38 21.75 -15.20 1.85
CA ILE A 38 21.86 -15.76 3.21
C ILE A 38 21.40 -17.23 3.24
N MET A 39 20.32 -17.53 2.53
CA MET A 39 19.78 -18.90 2.45
C MET A 39 20.52 -19.80 1.48
N GLY A 40 21.49 -19.27 0.71
CA GLY A 40 22.23 -20.02 -0.30
C GLY A 40 21.34 -20.56 -1.44
N THR A 41 20.20 -19.90 -1.70
CA THR A 41 19.23 -20.31 -2.72
C THR A 41 19.42 -19.47 -3.98
N GLU A 42 19.31 -20.12 -5.14
CA GLU A 42 19.36 -19.41 -6.42
C GLU A 42 18.06 -18.64 -6.66
N PHE A 43 18.17 -17.50 -7.36
CA PHE A 43 17.02 -16.74 -7.79
C PHE A 43 16.40 -17.39 -9.02
N THR A 44 15.34 -18.14 -8.83
CA THR A 44 14.69 -18.98 -9.84
C THR A 44 13.37 -18.38 -10.36
N ALA A 45 12.75 -19.06 -11.32
CA ALA A 45 11.41 -18.69 -11.81
C ALA A 45 10.35 -18.69 -10.68
N THR A 46 10.47 -19.57 -9.70
CA THR A 46 9.59 -19.61 -8.52
C THR A 46 9.80 -18.38 -7.63
N SER A 47 11.03 -17.86 -7.50
CA SER A 47 11.31 -16.60 -6.83
C SER A 47 10.62 -15.41 -7.50
N MET A 48 10.55 -15.39 -8.83
CA MET A 48 9.81 -14.37 -9.59
C MET A 48 8.30 -14.44 -9.33
N ILE A 49 7.74 -15.64 -9.23
CA ILE A 49 6.33 -15.82 -8.85
C ILE A 49 6.07 -15.24 -7.45
N GLY A 50 6.97 -15.52 -6.51
CA GLY A 50 6.93 -14.94 -5.16
C GLY A 50 6.98 -13.41 -5.19
N LEU A 51 7.83 -12.81 -6.01
CA LEU A 51 7.93 -11.35 -6.18
C LEU A 51 6.64 -10.74 -6.72
N ILE A 52 6.00 -11.38 -7.69
CA ILE A 52 4.73 -10.91 -8.27
C ILE A 52 3.61 -10.98 -7.23
N ALA A 53 3.53 -12.07 -6.49
CA ALA A 53 2.55 -12.24 -5.41
C ALA A 53 2.76 -11.20 -4.30
N LEU A 54 4.02 -11.00 -3.87
CA LEU A 54 4.39 -10.00 -2.88
C LEU A 54 4.02 -8.59 -3.33
N GLY A 55 4.24 -8.25 -4.60
CA GLY A 55 3.86 -6.97 -5.18
C GLY A 55 2.35 -6.71 -5.06
N GLY A 56 1.50 -7.71 -5.29
CA GLY A 56 0.05 -7.61 -5.10
C GLY A 56 -0.33 -7.34 -3.63
N ILE A 57 0.32 -8.01 -2.69
CA ILE A 57 0.09 -7.82 -1.25
C ILE A 57 0.50 -6.41 -0.82
N ILE A 58 1.65 -5.92 -1.26
CA ILE A 58 2.16 -4.58 -0.94
C ILE A 58 1.21 -3.51 -1.44
N VAL A 59 0.75 -3.62 -2.69
CA VAL A 59 -0.21 -2.67 -3.27
C VAL A 59 -1.50 -2.65 -2.46
N HIS A 60 -2.04 -3.79 -2.09
CA HIS A 60 -3.25 -3.88 -1.27
C HIS A 60 -3.08 -3.16 0.08
N VAL A 61 -1.97 -3.40 0.78
CA VAL A 61 -1.68 -2.74 2.06
C VAL A 61 -1.49 -1.22 1.87
N SER A 62 -0.78 -0.82 0.81
CA SER A 62 -0.52 0.59 0.50
C SER A 62 -1.82 1.37 0.20
N ILE A 63 -2.74 0.77 -0.57
CA ILE A 63 -4.06 1.36 -0.87
C ILE A 63 -4.82 1.62 0.43
N LEU A 64 -4.87 0.66 1.35
CA LEU A 64 -5.57 0.81 2.63
C LEU A 64 -5.02 1.97 3.48
N ILE A 65 -3.71 2.21 3.46
CA ILE A 65 -3.10 3.33 4.20
C ILE A 65 -3.48 4.65 3.52
N VAL A 66 -3.32 4.76 2.21
CA VAL A 66 -3.62 5.97 1.44
C VAL A 66 -5.09 6.35 1.55
N GLU A 67 -5.99 5.37 1.45
CA GLU A 67 -7.42 5.59 1.59
C GLU A 67 -7.80 6.07 3.00
N PHE A 68 -7.16 5.51 4.03
CA PHE A 68 -7.36 5.97 5.40
C PHE A 68 -6.89 7.43 5.57
N VAL A 69 -5.73 7.79 5.03
CA VAL A 69 -5.24 9.18 5.04
C VAL A 69 -6.21 10.11 4.32
N LYS A 70 -6.73 9.71 3.14
CA LYS A 70 -7.75 10.48 2.41
C LYS A 70 -8.99 10.77 3.25
N ASN A 71 -9.50 9.76 3.92
CA ASN A 71 -10.71 9.87 4.76
C ASN A 71 -10.48 10.79 5.97
N GLU A 72 -9.31 10.71 6.62
CA GLU A 72 -8.95 11.57 7.75
C GLU A 72 -8.78 13.04 7.31
N VAL A 73 -8.16 13.28 6.16
CA VAL A 73 -8.02 14.63 5.58
C VAL A 73 -9.39 15.18 5.14
N ALA A 74 -10.28 14.34 4.59
CA ALA A 74 -11.65 14.73 4.26
C ALA A 74 -12.46 15.09 5.51
N ALA A 75 -12.17 14.46 6.67
CA ALA A 75 -12.75 14.79 7.96
C ALA A 75 -12.19 16.10 8.58
N GLY A 76 -11.25 16.78 7.89
CA GLY A 76 -10.73 18.09 8.29
C GLY A 76 -9.44 18.06 9.12
N LYS A 77 -8.81 16.89 9.27
CA LYS A 77 -7.51 16.79 9.96
C LYS A 77 -6.37 17.29 9.08
N ASP A 78 -5.31 17.77 9.73
CA ASP A 78 -4.06 18.10 9.04
C ASP A 78 -3.42 16.85 8.43
N ILE A 79 -2.77 16.99 7.27
CA ILE A 79 -2.22 15.85 6.52
C ILE A 79 -1.16 15.09 7.31
N VAL A 80 -0.34 15.80 8.09
CA VAL A 80 0.70 15.18 8.91
C VAL A 80 0.07 14.35 10.03
N GLU A 81 -0.95 14.91 10.69
CA GLU A 81 -1.69 14.20 11.74
C GLU A 81 -2.44 12.99 11.15
N ALA A 82 -3.10 13.16 10.01
CA ALA A 82 -3.80 12.11 9.30
C ALA A 82 -2.86 10.95 8.90
N ALA A 83 -1.68 11.27 8.35
CA ALA A 83 -0.68 10.27 7.95
C ALA A 83 -0.12 9.50 9.16
N VAL A 84 0.20 10.18 10.25
CA VAL A 84 0.69 9.55 11.49
C VAL A 84 -0.40 8.68 12.13
N HIS A 85 -1.65 9.15 12.15
CA HIS A 85 -2.78 8.40 12.68
C HIS A 85 -3.07 7.16 11.84
N ALA A 86 -3.01 7.27 10.50
CA ALA A 86 -3.15 6.15 9.58
C ALA A 86 -2.08 5.08 9.83
N ALA A 87 -0.80 5.49 9.93
CA ALA A 87 0.30 4.58 10.22
C ALA A 87 0.08 3.84 11.55
N LYS A 88 -0.23 4.56 12.63
CA LYS A 88 -0.48 3.96 13.96
C LYS A 88 -1.64 2.98 13.96
N THR A 89 -2.76 3.34 13.34
CA THR A 89 -3.98 2.53 13.32
C THR A 89 -3.79 1.25 12.48
N ARG A 90 -3.08 1.37 11.35
CA ARG A 90 -2.87 0.25 10.41
C ARG A 90 -1.67 -0.61 10.76
N MET A 91 -0.75 -0.17 11.61
CA MET A 91 0.45 -0.91 11.97
C MET A 91 0.14 -2.31 12.54
N ARG A 92 -0.82 -2.41 13.46
CA ARG A 92 -1.19 -3.70 14.08
C ARG A 92 -1.66 -4.75 13.07
N PRO A 93 -2.71 -4.50 12.24
CA PRO A 93 -3.16 -5.49 11.26
C PRO A 93 -2.08 -5.81 10.22
N ILE A 94 -1.27 -4.84 9.79
CA ILE A 94 -0.17 -5.07 8.84
C ILE A 94 0.88 -6.01 9.42
N PHE A 95 1.28 -5.81 10.69
CA PHE A 95 2.23 -6.71 11.37
C PHE A 95 1.68 -8.14 11.49
N ILE A 96 0.41 -8.30 11.87
CA ILE A 96 -0.22 -9.62 12.00
C ILE A 96 -0.23 -10.33 10.63
N THR A 97 -0.63 -9.62 9.57
CA THR A 97 -0.64 -10.18 8.21
C THR A 97 0.75 -10.56 7.74
N SER A 98 1.77 -9.71 8.00
CA SER A 98 3.15 -10.00 7.66
C SER A 98 3.68 -11.24 8.38
N LEU A 99 3.43 -11.35 9.68
CA LEU A 99 3.84 -12.52 10.45
C LEU A 99 3.16 -13.80 9.96
N THR A 100 1.87 -13.73 9.61
CA THR A 100 1.13 -14.88 9.06
C THR A 100 1.71 -15.31 7.72
N LEU A 101 2.02 -14.37 6.83
CA LEU A 101 2.65 -14.65 5.54
C LEU A 101 4.05 -15.25 5.72
N MET A 102 4.86 -14.70 6.63
CA MET A 102 6.19 -15.23 6.92
C MET A 102 6.11 -16.66 7.51
N ALA A 103 5.16 -16.90 8.41
CA ALA A 103 4.94 -18.24 8.97
C ALA A 103 4.48 -19.23 7.89
N GLY A 104 3.59 -18.83 6.99
CA GLY A 104 3.19 -19.62 5.83
C GLY A 104 4.35 -19.92 4.88
N ALA A 105 5.21 -18.92 4.61
CA ALA A 105 6.40 -19.10 3.78
C ALA A 105 7.41 -20.07 4.41
N MET A 106 7.57 -20.05 5.74
CA MET A 106 8.45 -21.01 6.44
C MET A 106 8.00 -22.47 6.25
N ALA A 107 6.70 -22.72 6.16
CA ALA A 107 6.19 -24.07 5.92
C ALA A 107 6.59 -24.62 4.53
N ILE A 108 6.73 -23.72 3.54
CA ILE A 108 7.09 -24.05 2.15
C ILE A 108 8.60 -24.10 1.95
N LEU A 109 9.39 -23.58 2.90
CA LEU A 109 10.84 -23.44 2.76
C LEU A 109 11.57 -24.79 2.55
N GLN A 110 10.99 -25.87 3.03
CA GLN A 110 11.54 -27.24 2.92
C GLN A 110 11.23 -27.89 1.57
N ASP A 111 10.35 -27.30 0.77
CA ASP A 111 10.01 -27.82 -0.54
C ASP A 111 11.09 -27.44 -1.58
N PRO A 112 11.74 -28.41 -2.25
CA PRO A 112 12.82 -28.14 -3.17
C PRO A 112 12.40 -27.36 -4.43
N ILE A 113 11.12 -27.39 -4.80
CA ILE A 113 10.59 -26.68 -5.97
C ILE A 113 10.22 -25.25 -5.61
N PHE A 114 9.58 -25.03 -4.46
CA PHE A 114 9.04 -23.74 -4.05
C PHE A 114 9.94 -22.97 -3.07
N ASN A 115 11.12 -23.48 -2.76
CA ASN A 115 12.07 -22.84 -1.85
C ASN A 115 12.37 -21.39 -2.24
N GLY A 116 12.66 -21.10 -3.52
CA GLY A 116 12.93 -19.74 -3.99
C GLY A 116 11.73 -18.78 -3.76
N MET A 117 10.51 -19.25 -3.95
CA MET A 117 9.29 -18.48 -3.65
C MET A 117 9.16 -18.23 -2.14
N ALA A 118 9.42 -19.23 -1.33
CA ALA A 118 9.37 -19.12 0.13
C ALA A 118 10.37 -18.09 0.67
N VAL A 119 11.61 -18.11 0.18
CA VAL A 119 12.65 -17.13 0.52
C VAL A 119 12.23 -15.71 0.11
N THR A 120 11.71 -15.55 -1.10
CA THR A 120 11.18 -14.26 -1.59
C THR A 120 10.07 -13.72 -0.69
N LEU A 121 9.09 -14.56 -0.33
CA LEU A 121 7.99 -14.15 0.54
C LEU A 121 8.48 -13.85 1.96
N LEU A 122 9.37 -14.67 2.53
CA LEU A 122 9.86 -14.49 3.89
C LEU A 122 10.62 -13.17 4.06
N PHE A 123 11.68 -12.97 3.30
CA PHE A 123 12.53 -11.78 3.40
C PHE A 123 11.88 -10.56 2.75
N GLY A 124 11.20 -10.77 1.62
CA GLY A 124 10.49 -9.70 0.92
C GLY A 124 9.36 -9.10 1.76
N THR A 125 8.54 -9.92 2.43
CA THR A 125 7.45 -9.41 3.29
C THR A 125 7.99 -8.62 4.48
N GLY A 126 9.06 -9.09 5.14
CA GLY A 126 9.66 -8.37 6.26
C GLY A 126 10.13 -6.96 5.88
N VAL A 127 10.88 -6.87 4.79
CA VAL A 127 11.38 -5.58 4.28
C VAL A 127 10.25 -4.73 3.71
N ALA A 128 9.33 -5.33 2.96
CA ALA A 128 8.16 -4.64 2.43
C ALA A 128 7.32 -3.96 3.51
N THR A 129 7.09 -4.65 4.62
CA THR A 129 6.31 -4.12 5.75
C THR A 129 6.96 -2.88 6.34
N LEU A 130 8.28 -2.92 6.58
CA LEU A 130 9.03 -1.77 7.08
C LEU A 130 8.96 -0.59 6.12
N PHE A 131 9.24 -0.82 4.83
CA PHE A 131 9.22 0.25 3.84
C PHE A 131 7.83 0.81 3.61
N THR A 132 6.79 -0.02 3.55
CA THR A 132 5.41 0.45 3.38
C THR A 132 4.98 1.35 4.53
N LEU A 133 5.30 1.00 5.77
CA LEU A 133 4.97 1.80 6.96
C LEU A 133 5.70 3.15 7.02
N ILE A 134 6.84 3.28 6.36
CA ILE A 134 7.63 4.51 6.34
C ILE A 134 7.35 5.32 5.07
N VAL A 135 7.48 4.67 3.91
CA VAL A 135 7.42 5.33 2.59
C VAL A 135 6.02 5.87 2.28
N ILE A 136 4.97 5.12 2.60
CA ILE A 136 3.61 5.53 2.26
C ILE A 136 3.17 6.77 3.07
N PRO A 137 3.29 6.83 4.41
CA PRO A 137 2.93 8.04 5.15
C PRO A 137 3.78 9.26 4.75
N MET A 138 5.09 9.08 4.56
CA MET A 138 5.96 10.17 4.09
C MET A 138 5.58 10.67 2.70
N GLY A 139 5.26 9.75 1.80
CA GLY A 139 4.80 10.09 0.46
C GLY A 139 3.45 10.80 0.44
N CYS A 140 2.52 10.44 1.34
CA CYS A 140 1.26 11.16 1.51
C CYS A 140 1.49 12.60 1.96
N ILE A 141 2.41 12.83 2.91
CA ILE A 141 2.79 14.18 3.36
C ILE A 141 3.40 14.98 2.20
N SER A 142 4.29 14.37 1.40
CA SER A 142 4.88 15.02 0.23
C SER A 142 3.85 15.35 -0.87
N ALA A 143 2.73 14.64 -0.91
CA ALA A 143 1.64 14.85 -1.85
C ALA A 143 0.49 15.71 -1.29
N GLU A 144 0.72 16.50 -0.25
CA GLU A 144 -0.26 17.31 0.49
C GLU A 144 -1.22 18.09 -0.42
N SER A 145 -0.70 18.81 -1.41
CA SER A 145 -1.49 19.63 -2.34
C SER A 145 -2.59 18.85 -3.06
N ARG A 146 -2.41 17.55 -3.27
CA ARG A 146 -3.36 16.66 -3.94
C ARG A 146 -4.48 16.21 -3.01
N PHE A 147 -4.15 15.95 -1.76
CA PHE A 147 -5.13 15.60 -0.73
C PHE A 147 -6.03 16.80 -0.39
N ILE A 148 -5.48 18.01 -0.30
CA ILE A 148 -6.24 19.25 -0.08
C ILE A 148 -7.21 19.48 -1.24
N LYS A 149 -6.76 19.36 -2.48
CA LYS A 149 -7.63 19.49 -3.67
C LYS A 149 -8.79 18.48 -3.66
N HIS A 150 -8.53 17.25 -3.21
CA HIS A 150 -9.58 16.24 -3.09
C HIS A 150 -10.61 16.61 -2.02
N ARG A 151 -10.16 17.11 -0.86
CA ARG A 151 -11.02 17.60 0.22
C ARG A 151 -11.96 18.71 -0.26
N ASP A 152 -11.41 19.68 -0.99
CA ASP A 152 -12.18 20.81 -1.48
C ASP A 152 -13.26 20.39 -2.49
N VAL A 153 -12.96 19.42 -3.35
CA VAL A 153 -13.94 18.84 -4.29
C VAL A 153 -15.04 18.08 -3.55
N VAL A 154 -14.73 17.32 -2.51
CA VAL A 154 -15.71 16.59 -1.69
C VAL A 154 -16.61 17.57 -0.93
N ALA A 155 -16.01 18.61 -0.32
CA ALA A 155 -16.76 19.65 0.39
C ALA A 155 -17.70 20.43 -0.55
N GLN A 156 -17.29 20.69 -1.77
CA GLN A 156 -18.10 21.37 -2.76
C GLN A 156 -19.28 20.51 -3.22
N ARG A 157 -19.07 19.21 -3.45
CA ARG A 157 -20.16 18.28 -3.78
C ARG A 157 -21.19 18.15 -2.67
N ALA A 158 -20.75 18.13 -1.40
CA ALA A 158 -21.66 18.10 -0.26
C ALA A 158 -22.56 19.36 -0.21
N ARG A 159 -21.97 20.54 -0.40
CA ARG A 159 -22.73 21.82 -0.46
C ARG A 159 -23.72 21.88 -1.62
N ASP A 160 -23.33 21.32 -2.77
CA ASP A 160 -24.22 21.30 -3.94
C ASP A 160 -25.38 20.32 -3.73
N ALA A 161 -25.13 19.17 -3.06
CA ALA A 161 -26.18 18.23 -2.70
C ALA A 161 -27.18 18.83 -1.69
N ASP A 162 -26.69 19.56 -0.68
CA ASP A 162 -27.54 20.24 0.29
C ASP A 162 -28.44 21.30 -0.37
N LYS A 163 -27.89 22.08 -1.30
CA LYS A 163 -28.67 23.08 -2.08
C LYS A 163 -29.77 22.45 -2.94
N VAL A 164 -29.49 21.28 -3.54
CA VAL A 164 -30.49 20.55 -4.32
C VAL A 164 -31.60 20.04 -3.40
N ALA A 165 -31.26 19.49 -2.24
CA ALA A 165 -32.22 19.01 -1.25
C ALA A 165 -33.11 20.16 -0.69
N GLU A 166 -32.52 21.33 -0.42
CA GLU A 166 -33.27 22.53 -0.01
C GLU A 166 -34.22 23.03 -1.12
N SER A 167 -33.78 22.99 -2.37
CA SER A 167 -34.61 23.37 -3.52
C SER A 167 -35.80 22.43 -3.72
N GLU A 168 -35.62 21.14 -3.52
CA GLU A 168 -36.68 20.12 -3.61
C GLU A 168 -37.66 20.21 -2.44
N ALA A 169 -37.21 20.59 -1.24
CA ALA A 169 -38.04 20.74 -0.06
C ALA A 169 -38.92 22.04 -0.09
N SER A 170 -38.52 23.01 -0.92
CA SER A 170 -39.21 24.31 -1.07
C SER A 170 -40.18 24.37 -2.25
N ALA A 171 -40.25 23.33 -3.08
CA ALA A 171 -41.13 23.19 -4.25
C ALA A 171 -42.37 22.33 -3.91
#